data_3d732c51c83891a4942883efdb8adcff
#
_entry.id   3d732c51c83891a4942883efdb8adcff
#
_cell.length_a   1.000
_cell.length_b   1.000
_cell.length_c   1.000
_cell.angle_alpha   90.00
_cell.angle_beta   90.00
_cell.angle_gamma   90.00
#
_symmetry.space_group_name_H-M   'P 1'
#
loop_
_entity.id
_entity.type
_entity.pdbx_description
1 polymer ?
#
loop_
_entity_poly.entity_id
_entity_poly.type
_entity_poly.pdbx_seq_one_letter_code
_entity_poly.pdbx_strand_id
1 'polypeptide(L)'
;VTDADVSAAGDPLKLAELFTGGGEPWLPLLGPVIEAQPGAADFIGPKRSPEVVPVRELTFQALKPHPPHKWKVVAFGQNPYPRAESATGIAMFDNTFADWEDSRFGRVVSIRCLIKAAAMWKYGIAKKTPVADVRALLRKEDAVRPPEWFQAMLTQGVLLLNASLTASADGSVPTDRHTAFWRPVAEQIVEEILRAKQEAPEEDRGVVFTWWGAHARNLKRVVQRLEKKYPGVEVRHLDHVNPAAQGDAFCEGDHFSRVNGALAAVGAEPVDWLPGKGWDREAEGAGGPEGGGVAERMGAFIASTMELHQLYLERLTSVKDEGLVLPPITGVFDTPLMDFPRAVEPVSRVLRNLEAHIERSRLFGEARAASAEDTGGLSADAIAALYLYTCESAFYREINAVLRSPDRERLVPYLPYLRLLFSAVAELPARKQPLWRGVALDLRSQYPVGRTVTWWGVSSCTSEPAVARGFLGNRGKRTLFEVTPARAVGIRRFSAFTGEEEYILTPGTRLEVTEVKAERGGLCTVRLKELEGPGPVS
;
A
#
# COMPACT_ATOMS: atom_id res chain seq x y z
N VAL A 1 -14.52 45.21 1.70
CA VAL A 1 -14.07 43.86 1.41
C VAL A 1 -14.30 43.08 2.68
N THR A 2 -15.32 42.24 2.72
CA THR A 2 -15.78 41.51 3.89
C THR A 2 -15.13 40.13 3.93
N ASP A 3 -14.82 39.65 5.16
CA ASP A 3 -14.17 38.38 5.52
C ASP A 3 -14.93 37.07 5.10
N ALA A 4 -15.72 37.13 4.04
CA ALA A 4 -16.56 36.00 3.59
C ALA A 4 -16.02 35.26 2.34
N ASP A 5 -14.90 35.69 1.74
CA ASP A 5 -14.41 35.14 0.46
C ASP A 5 -13.17 34.21 0.58
N VAL A 6 -12.82 33.75 1.78
CA VAL A 6 -11.61 32.90 1.98
C VAL A 6 -11.94 31.39 2.14
N SER A 7 -13.21 30.96 2.04
CA SER A 7 -13.59 29.57 2.41
C SER A 7 -13.99 28.68 1.24
N ALA A 8 -13.60 28.95 0.01
CA ALA A 8 -13.98 28.11 -1.15
C ALA A 8 -12.83 27.63 -2.06
N ALA A 9 -11.57 27.67 -1.59
CA ALA A 9 -10.50 26.94 -2.27
C ALA A 9 -10.44 25.54 -1.66
N GLY A 10 -11.05 24.54 -2.34
CA GLY A 10 -10.94 23.13 -1.95
C GLY A 10 -9.48 22.71 -1.80
N ASP A 11 -9.19 21.82 -0.84
CA ASP A 11 -7.86 21.28 -0.53
C ASP A 11 -7.17 20.73 -1.80
N PRO A 12 -6.24 21.47 -2.43
CA PRO A 12 -5.61 21.06 -3.68
C PRO A 12 -4.70 19.85 -3.48
N LEU A 13 -4.29 19.56 -2.24
CA LEU A 13 -3.45 18.44 -1.87
C LEU A 13 -4.26 17.20 -1.48
N LYS A 14 -5.57 17.36 -1.19
CA LYS A 14 -6.44 16.27 -0.73
C LYS A 14 -5.84 15.49 0.44
N LEU A 15 -5.32 16.20 1.44
CA LEU A 15 -4.59 15.60 2.56
C LEU A 15 -5.48 14.67 3.40
N ALA A 16 -6.77 14.97 3.53
CA ALA A 16 -7.69 14.14 4.29
C ALA A 16 -7.70 12.69 3.81
N GLU A 17 -7.55 12.44 2.50
CA GLU A 17 -7.49 11.09 1.93
C GLU A 17 -6.30 10.26 2.47
N LEU A 18 -5.21 10.91 2.89
CA LEU A 18 -3.96 10.28 3.30
C LEU A 18 -3.94 9.87 4.78
N PHE A 19 -4.83 10.48 5.56
CA PHE A 19 -4.93 10.23 7.00
C PHE A 19 -6.12 9.33 7.38
N THR A 20 -6.81 8.75 6.39
CA THR A 20 -7.87 7.76 6.64
C THR A 20 -7.32 6.48 7.26
N GLY A 21 -8.15 5.75 7.99
CA GLY A 21 -7.79 4.45 8.56
C GLY A 21 -6.93 4.52 9.82
N GLY A 22 -7.18 5.51 10.69
CA GLY A 22 -6.52 5.67 12.00
C GLY A 22 -5.55 6.86 12.06
N GLY A 23 -5.23 7.47 10.93
CA GLY A 23 -4.37 8.67 10.86
C GLY A 23 -5.10 9.99 11.10
N GLU A 24 -6.42 9.97 11.25
CA GLU A 24 -7.25 11.17 11.36
C GLU A 24 -6.78 12.15 12.46
N PRO A 25 -6.29 11.70 13.63
CA PRO A 25 -5.78 12.60 14.65
C PRO A 25 -4.55 13.43 14.23
N TRP A 26 -3.84 12.98 13.20
CA TRP A 26 -2.65 13.66 12.70
C TRP A 26 -2.95 14.75 11.66
N LEU A 27 -4.08 14.69 10.98
CA LEU A 27 -4.44 15.63 9.92
C LEU A 27 -4.44 17.08 10.41
N PRO A 28 -5.12 17.46 11.51
CA PRO A 28 -5.13 18.86 11.98
C PRO A 28 -3.76 19.32 12.48
N LEU A 29 -2.87 18.40 12.82
CA LEU A 29 -1.53 18.70 13.34
C LEU A 29 -0.49 18.89 12.24
N LEU A 30 -0.58 18.12 11.16
CA LEU A 30 0.40 18.09 10.09
C LEU A 30 -0.07 18.82 8.81
N GLY A 31 -1.37 18.88 8.57
CA GLY A 31 -1.95 19.54 7.38
C GLY A 31 -1.42 20.95 7.17
N PRO A 32 -1.52 21.84 8.16
CA PRO A 32 -1.04 23.24 8.02
C PRO A 32 0.46 23.32 7.72
N VAL A 33 1.27 22.43 8.30
CA VAL A 33 2.73 22.41 8.06
C VAL A 33 3.05 21.92 6.66
N ILE A 34 2.33 20.93 6.16
CA ILE A 34 2.51 20.40 4.80
C ILE A 34 2.09 21.42 3.75
N GLU A 35 0.94 22.05 3.93
CA GLU A 35 0.40 23.06 3.01
C GLU A 35 1.29 24.32 2.92
N ALA A 36 1.96 24.65 4.02
CA ALA A 36 2.89 25.77 4.06
C ALA A 36 4.23 25.49 3.32
N GLN A 37 4.54 24.21 2.97
CA GLN A 37 5.79 23.90 2.29
C GLN A 37 5.72 24.24 0.80
N PRO A 38 6.71 24.96 0.25
CA PRO A 38 6.79 25.20 -1.18
C PRO A 38 6.88 23.89 -1.99
N GLY A 39 6.09 23.78 -3.04
CA GLY A 39 6.09 22.60 -3.91
C GLY A 39 5.45 21.36 -3.31
N ALA A 40 4.60 21.49 -2.29
CA ALA A 40 3.93 20.35 -1.64
C ALA A 40 3.23 19.43 -2.65
N ALA A 41 2.68 19.99 -3.73
CA ALA A 41 2.03 19.21 -4.78
C ALA A 41 2.96 18.20 -5.47
N ASP A 42 4.27 18.47 -5.54
CA ASP A 42 5.26 17.59 -6.18
C ASP A 42 5.57 16.36 -5.31
N PHE A 43 5.43 16.48 -3.98
CA PHE A 43 5.76 15.43 -3.02
C PHE A 43 4.54 14.66 -2.52
N ILE A 44 3.38 15.32 -2.40
CA ILE A 44 2.20 14.74 -1.74
C ILE A 44 0.89 14.98 -2.51
N GLY A 45 0.90 15.82 -3.53
CA GLY A 45 -0.29 16.12 -4.32
C GLY A 45 -0.83 14.92 -5.10
N PRO A 46 -2.11 14.93 -5.47
CA PRO A 46 -2.74 13.83 -6.21
C PRO A 46 -2.20 13.65 -7.63
N LYS A 47 -1.48 14.64 -8.15
CA LYS A 47 -0.84 14.62 -9.49
C LYS A 47 0.69 14.57 -9.41
N ARG A 48 1.26 14.23 -8.24
CA ARG A 48 2.71 14.08 -8.10
C ARG A 48 3.25 13.00 -9.06
N SER A 49 4.53 13.09 -9.39
CA SER A 49 5.18 12.07 -10.22
C SER A 49 4.99 10.66 -9.62
N PRO A 50 4.65 9.64 -10.43
CA PRO A 50 4.59 8.25 -10.00
C PRO A 50 5.94 7.69 -9.53
N GLU A 51 7.04 8.35 -9.91
CA GLU A 51 8.38 8.02 -9.44
C GLU A 51 8.65 8.46 -7.99
N VAL A 52 7.75 9.25 -7.41
CA VAL A 52 7.80 9.59 -5.98
C VAL A 52 7.20 8.46 -5.17
N VAL A 53 8.03 7.77 -4.40
CA VAL A 53 7.67 6.62 -3.57
C VAL A 53 7.67 6.97 -2.08
N PRO A 54 6.88 6.27 -1.24
CA PRO A 54 5.90 5.21 -1.53
C PRO A 54 4.74 5.73 -2.38
N VAL A 55 3.82 4.87 -2.81
CA VAL A 55 2.53 5.34 -3.35
C VAL A 55 1.90 6.33 -2.37
N ARG A 56 1.17 7.31 -2.91
CA ARG A 56 0.73 8.50 -2.16
C ARG A 56 0.00 8.14 -0.86
N GLU A 57 -0.88 7.15 -0.91
CA GLU A 57 -1.73 6.67 0.17
C GLU A 57 -0.94 6.07 1.35
N LEU A 58 0.28 5.61 1.09
CA LEU A 58 1.17 5.02 2.09
C LEU A 58 2.13 6.04 2.74
N THR A 59 2.11 7.31 2.31
CA THR A 59 3.08 8.30 2.79
C THR A 59 3.10 8.44 4.31
N PHE A 60 1.92 8.41 4.97
CA PHE A 60 1.79 8.52 6.43
C PHE A 60 1.48 7.19 7.12
N GLN A 61 1.75 6.08 6.45
CA GLN A 61 1.39 4.75 6.93
C GLN A 61 1.91 4.44 8.34
N ALA A 62 3.14 4.84 8.66
CA ALA A 62 3.72 4.61 9.98
C ALA A 62 2.97 5.32 11.12
N LEU A 63 2.23 6.39 10.84
CA LEU A 63 1.52 7.19 11.85
C LEU A 63 0.10 6.70 12.13
N LYS A 64 -0.53 6.01 11.17
CA LYS A 64 -1.96 5.66 11.22
C LYS A 64 -2.37 4.82 12.42
N PRO A 65 -1.55 3.86 12.93
CA PRO A 65 -1.95 3.03 14.06
C PRO A 65 -2.30 3.76 15.33
N HIS A 66 -1.63 4.89 15.60
CA HIS A 66 -1.75 5.54 16.89
C HIS A 66 -1.83 7.07 16.83
N PRO A 67 -2.58 7.69 17.74
CA PRO A 67 -2.46 9.11 18.00
C PRO A 67 -1.08 9.43 18.63
N PRO A 68 -0.65 10.70 18.66
CA PRO A 68 0.70 11.09 19.07
C PRO A 68 1.16 10.55 20.43
N HIS A 69 0.30 10.52 21.46
CA HIS A 69 0.68 10.14 22.84
C HIS A 69 0.97 8.65 23.02
N LYS A 70 0.53 7.77 22.09
CA LYS A 70 0.71 6.32 22.24
C LYS A 70 2.08 5.80 21.79
N TRP A 71 2.88 6.62 21.11
CA TRP A 71 4.23 6.22 20.70
C TRP A 71 5.19 6.23 21.86
N LYS A 72 5.74 5.06 22.23
CA LYS A 72 6.70 4.91 23.33
C LYS A 72 8.14 4.71 22.86
N VAL A 73 8.36 4.26 21.61
CA VAL A 73 9.67 4.19 20.95
C VAL A 73 9.58 4.88 19.62
N VAL A 74 10.56 5.72 19.28
CA VAL A 74 10.67 6.34 17.95
C VAL A 74 12.03 5.99 17.37
N ALA A 75 12.01 5.27 16.23
CA ALA A 75 13.20 4.91 15.46
C ALA A 75 13.13 5.54 14.08
N PHE A 76 14.23 6.17 13.65
CA PHE A 76 14.28 6.84 12.36
C PHE A 76 15.02 6.03 11.30
N GLY A 77 14.34 5.79 10.17
CA GLY A 77 14.98 5.48 8.90
C GLY A 77 15.40 6.75 8.17
N GLN A 78 16.13 6.61 7.08
CA GLN A 78 16.55 7.76 6.24
C GLN A 78 15.46 8.14 5.25
N ASN A 79 15.17 7.27 4.30
CA ASN A 79 14.21 7.45 3.21
C ASN A 79 13.47 6.13 2.97
N PRO A 80 12.30 6.14 2.32
CA PRO A 80 11.71 4.94 1.74
C PRO A 80 12.66 4.22 0.78
N TYR A 81 12.48 2.93 0.58
CA TYR A 81 13.18 2.23 -0.48
C TYR A 81 12.86 2.88 -1.83
N PRO A 82 13.86 3.10 -2.72
CA PRO A 82 13.66 3.77 -4.01
C PRO A 82 13.05 2.83 -5.05
N ARG A 83 11.99 2.13 -4.66
CA ARG A 83 11.24 1.19 -5.49
C ARG A 83 9.79 1.15 -5.00
N ALA A 84 8.85 1.34 -5.91
CA ALA A 84 7.43 1.39 -5.56
C ALA A 84 6.96 0.08 -4.89
N GLU A 85 7.43 -1.06 -5.40
CA GLU A 85 7.08 -2.39 -4.87
C GLU A 85 7.65 -2.68 -3.46
N SER A 86 8.63 -1.91 -3.02
CA SER A 86 9.27 -2.09 -1.71
C SER A 86 8.83 -1.07 -0.67
N ALA A 87 8.48 0.15 -1.11
CA ALA A 87 8.22 1.28 -0.23
C ALA A 87 6.81 1.21 0.39
N THR A 88 6.73 1.11 1.71
CA THR A 88 5.47 0.94 2.45
C THR A 88 5.06 2.17 3.28
N GLY A 89 5.87 3.23 3.30
CA GLY A 89 5.69 4.34 4.24
C GLY A 89 6.13 4.05 5.68
N ILE A 90 6.53 2.80 5.97
CA ILE A 90 7.09 2.37 7.25
C ILE A 90 8.60 2.16 7.06
N ALA A 91 9.41 2.76 7.93
CA ALA A 91 10.86 2.65 7.80
C ALA A 91 11.33 1.19 7.90
N MET A 92 12.28 0.82 7.02
CA MET A 92 12.91 -0.51 6.96
C MET A 92 11.99 -1.66 6.53
N PHE A 93 10.70 -1.42 6.33
CA PHE A 93 9.78 -2.41 5.83
C PHE A 93 9.85 -2.47 4.29
N ASP A 94 10.39 -3.57 3.77
CA ASP A 94 10.38 -3.91 2.34
C ASP A 94 9.20 -4.84 2.07
N ASN A 95 8.17 -4.37 1.37
CA ASN A 95 6.95 -5.12 1.07
C ASN A 95 7.19 -6.35 0.18
N THR A 96 8.36 -6.47 -0.42
CA THR A 96 8.69 -7.65 -1.23
C THR A 96 9.02 -8.89 -0.38
N PHE A 97 9.05 -8.75 0.96
CA PHE A 97 9.30 -9.82 1.92
C PHE A 97 8.01 -10.28 2.61
N ALA A 98 7.44 -11.38 2.16
CA ALA A 98 6.26 -11.98 2.79
C ALA A 98 6.60 -13.07 3.82
N ASP A 99 7.80 -13.67 3.73
CA ASP A 99 8.22 -14.78 4.58
C ASP A 99 9.73 -14.75 4.86
N TRP A 100 10.15 -15.22 6.04
CA TRP A 100 11.57 -15.37 6.40
C TRP A 100 12.31 -16.41 5.57
N GLU A 101 11.59 -17.32 4.90
CA GLU A 101 12.15 -18.31 3.98
C GLU A 101 12.56 -17.71 2.63
N ASP A 102 12.14 -16.50 2.31
CA ASP A 102 12.58 -15.81 1.09
C ASP A 102 14.11 -15.77 1.01
N SER A 103 14.64 -16.21 -0.13
CA SER A 103 16.09 -16.28 -0.36
C SER A 103 16.81 -14.93 -0.18
N ARG A 104 16.09 -13.81 -0.33
CA ARG A 104 16.60 -12.45 -0.16
C ARG A 104 16.79 -12.06 1.30
N PHE A 105 16.14 -12.74 2.27
CA PHE A 105 16.29 -12.45 3.70
C PHE A 105 17.77 -12.39 4.14
N GLY A 106 18.60 -13.30 3.63
CA GLY A 106 20.04 -13.27 3.89
C GLY A 106 20.79 -12.10 3.25
N ARG A 107 20.21 -11.43 2.24
CA ARG A 107 20.85 -10.36 1.44
C ARG A 107 20.41 -8.96 1.80
N VAL A 108 19.17 -8.79 2.31
CA VAL A 108 18.67 -7.49 2.77
C VAL A 108 19.14 -7.29 4.21
N VAL A 109 20.25 -6.58 4.33
CA VAL A 109 21.02 -6.48 5.58
C VAL A 109 20.21 -5.89 6.71
N SER A 110 19.41 -4.83 6.47
CA SER A 110 18.64 -4.15 7.51
C SER A 110 17.61 -5.07 8.18
N ILE A 111 16.76 -5.73 7.41
CA ILE A 111 15.75 -6.66 7.94
C ILE A 111 16.43 -7.86 8.62
N ARG A 112 17.45 -8.43 7.98
CA ARG A 112 18.23 -9.52 8.57
C ARG A 112 18.79 -9.17 9.93
N CYS A 113 19.40 -7.99 10.07
CA CYS A 113 20.00 -7.56 11.33
C CYS A 113 18.96 -7.26 12.39
N LEU A 114 17.83 -6.64 12.05
CA LEU A 114 16.74 -6.39 12.99
C LEU A 114 16.20 -7.71 13.57
N ILE A 115 15.86 -8.66 12.70
CA ILE A 115 15.29 -9.95 13.15
C ILE A 115 16.33 -10.79 13.87
N LYS A 116 17.58 -10.79 13.44
CA LYS A 116 18.66 -11.51 14.13
C LYS A 116 18.90 -10.91 15.53
N ALA A 117 18.92 -9.59 15.66
CA ALA A 117 19.03 -8.93 16.97
C ALA A 117 17.82 -9.23 17.88
N ALA A 118 16.61 -9.29 17.31
CA ALA A 118 15.41 -9.70 18.03
C ALA A 118 15.48 -11.16 18.50
N ALA A 119 15.97 -12.07 17.66
CA ALA A 119 16.20 -13.46 18.03
C ALA A 119 17.32 -13.62 19.07
N MET A 120 18.36 -12.80 19.00
CA MET A 120 19.41 -12.74 20.05
C MET A 120 18.82 -12.30 21.38
N TRP A 121 18.01 -11.24 21.38
CA TRP A 121 17.32 -10.75 22.57
C TRP A 121 16.40 -11.80 23.18
N LYS A 122 15.58 -12.47 22.38
CA LYS A 122 14.55 -13.39 22.89
C LYS A 122 15.08 -14.79 23.20
N TYR A 123 15.99 -15.32 22.38
CA TYR A 123 16.44 -16.72 22.45
C TYR A 123 17.93 -16.89 22.76
N GLY A 124 18.66 -15.79 22.97
CA GLY A 124 20.08 -15.86 23.34
C GLY A 124 21.01 -16.42 22.26
N ILE A 125 20.62 -16.38 20.98
CA ILE A 125 21.50 -16.85 19.91
C ILE A 125 22.70 -15.92 19.72
N ALA A 126 23.79 -16.43 19.18
CA ALA A 126 25.00 -15.64 18.97
C ALA A 126 24.92 -14.79 17.68
N LYS A 127 25.61 -13.66 17.64
CA LYS A 127 25.77 -12.82 16.42
C LYS A 127 26.24 -13.64 15.21
N LYS A 128 27.11 -14.63 15.42
CA LYS A 128 27.66 -15.50 14.33
C LYS A 128 26.71 -16.60 13.88
N THR A 129 25.52 -16.75 14.48
CA THR A 129 24.54 -17.74 14.08
C THR A 129 24.22 -17.60 12.58
N PRO A 130 24.37 -18.68 11.79
CA PRO A 130 24.09 -18.65 10.36
C PRO A 130 22.62 -18.29 10.05
N VAL A 131 22.37 -17.64 8.93
CA VAL A 131 21.01 -17.26 8.52
C VAL A 131 20.07 -18.46 8.41
N ALA A 132 20.57 -19.60 7.97
CA ALA A 132 19.79 -20.85 7.91
C ALA A 132 19.30 -21.29 9.29
N ASP A 133 20.14 -21.17 10.32
CA ASP A 133 19.79 -21.54 11.69
C ASP A 133 18.83 -20.51 12.31
N VAL A 134 18.99 -19.23 11.97
CA VAL A 134 18.00 -18.20 12.35
C VAL A 134 16.63 -18.52 11.77
N ARG A 135 16.54 -18.88 10.48
CA ARG A 135 15.28 -19.31 9.85
C ARG A 135 14.68 -20.53 10.53
N ALA A 136 15.50 -21.55 10.81
CA ALA A 136 15.05 -22.76 11.51
C ALA A 136 14.47 -22.42 12.89
N LEU A 137 15.12 -21.50 13.62
CA LEU A 137 14.64 -21.01 14.90
C LEU A 137 13.30 -20.29 14.76
N LEU A 138 13.18 -19.34 13.82
CA LEU A 138 11.93 -18.59 13.59
C LEU A 138 10.74 -19.51 13.30
N ARG A 139 10.97 -20.59 12.52
CA ARG A 139 9.95 -21.62 12.27
C ARG A 139 9.60 -22.42 13.52
N LYS A 140 10.63 -22.88 14.23
CA LYS A 140 10.46 -23.70 15.44
C LYS A 140 9.66 -22.97 16.51
N GLU A 141 9.96 -21.71 16.70
CA GLU A 141 9.35 -20.85 17.72
C GLU A 141 8.08 -20.13 17.21
N ASP A 142 7.60 -20.51 16.03
CA ASP A 142 6.38 -19.97 15.39
C ASP A 142 6.34 -18.42 15.38
N ALA A 143 7.50 -17.80 15.10
CA ALA A 143 7.63 -16.35 15.03
C ALA A 143 6.75 -15.76 13.92
N VAL A 144 6.20 -14.58 14.16
CA VAL A 144 5.39 -13.87 13.15
C VAL A 144 6.16 -13.63 11.86
N ARG A 145 5.47 -13.54 10.73
CA ARG A 145 6.06 -13.24 9.42
C ARG A 145 6.53 -11.79 9.32
N PRO A 146 7.34 -11.42 8.31
CA PRO A 146 7.83 -10.06 8.15
C PRO A 146 6.75 -8.98 8.25
N PRO A 147 5.63 -9.05 7.52
CA PRO A 147 4.59 -8.04 7.62
C PRO A 147 3.97 -7.93 9.02
N GLU A 148 3.67 -9.08 9.60
CA GLU A 148 3.10 -9.18 10.95
C GLU A 148 4.08 -8.66 12.02
N TRP A 149 5.41 -8.80 11.79
CA TRP A 149 6.42 -8.25 12.67
C TRP A 149 6.38 -6.71 12.70
N PHE A 150 6.33 -6.07 11.53
CA PHE A 150 6.19 -4.61 11.47
C PHE A 150 4.88 -4.13 12.09
N GLN A 151 3.80 -4.86 11.86
CA GLN A 151 2.52 -4.62 12.52
C GLN A 151 2.65 -4.68 14.04
N ALA A 152 3.22 -5.76 14.56
CA ALA A 152 3.39 -5.94 16.00
C ALA A 152 4.26 -4.83 16.62
N MET A 153 5.29 -4.38 15.91
CA MET A 153 6.10 -3.24 16.38
C MET A 153 5.26 -1.96 16.49
N LEU A 154 4.54 -1.61 15.43
CA LEU A 154 3.68 -0.42 15.43
C LEU A 154 2.59 -0.53 16.52
N THR A 155 1.90 -1.68 16.63
CA THR A 155 0.85 -1.90 17.64
C THR A 155 1.38 -1.73 19.06
N GLN A 156 2.60 -2.16 19.33
CA GLN A 156 3.24 -1.98 20.63
C GLN A 156 3.75 -0.54 20.87
N GLY A 157 3.48 0.41 19.97
CA GLY A 157 3.89 1.80 20.10
C GLY A 157 5.34 2.06 19.68
N VAL A 158 5.91 1.25 18.80
CA VAL A 158 7.22 1.48 18.18
C VAL A 158 7.02 2.18 16.84
N LEU A 159 7.23 3.48 16.76
CA LEU A 159 7.14 4.25 15.52
C LEU A 159 8.42 4.04 14.70
N LEU A 160 8.27 3.40 13.55
CA LEU A 160 9.31 3.24 12.53
C LEU A 160 9.12 4.29 11.44
N LEU A 161 9.70 5.47 11.63
CA LEU A 161 9.48 6.66 10.80
C LEU A 161 10.69 6.95 9.92
N ASN A 162 10.48 7.21 8.62
CA ASN A 162 11.54 7.77 7.79
C ASN A 162 11.70 9.28 8.05
N ALA A 163 12.93 9.77 8.09
CA ALA A 163 13.22 11.20 8.23
C ALA A 163 12.73 12.00 7.01
N SER A 164 12.75 11.37 5.84
CA SER A 164 12.07 11.85 4.62
C SER A 164 10.98 10.84 4.27
N LEU A 165 9.72 11.27 4.22
CA LEU A 165 8.59 10.35 4.00
C LEU A 165 8.45 9.94 2.53
N THR A 166 9.16 10.60 1.61
CA THR A 166 9.20 10.22 0.20
C THR A 166 10.62 10.17 -0.33
N ALA A 167 10.80 9.44 -1.44
CA ALA A 167 12.02 9.40 -2.23
C ALA A 167 11.65 9.33 -3.72
N SER A 168 12.62 9.46 -4.63
CA SER A 168 12.44 9.28 -6.06
C SER A 168 13.00 7.94 -6.50
N ALA A 169 12.19 7.13 -7.17
CA ALA A 169 12.60 5.80 -7.65
C ALA A 169 13.63 5.88 -8.78
N ASP A 170 13.53 6.88 -9.63
CA ASP A 170 14.40 7.12 -10.80
C ASP A 170 15.47 8.19 -10.54
N GLY A 171 15.46 8.83 -9.36
CA GLY A 171 16.36 9.93 -9.02
C GLY A 171 16.00 11.27 -9.70
N SER A 172 14.84 11.37 -10.35
CA SER A 172 14.37 12.61 -11.01
C SER A 172 14.22 13.78 -10.04
N VAL A 173 13.85 13.50 -8.80
CA VAL A 173 13.89 14.47 -7.71
C VAL A 173 15.05 14.11 -6.78
N PRO A 174 16.04 15.00 -6.61
CA PRO A 174 17.19 14.75 -5.73
C PRO A 174 16.79 14.50 -4.27
N THR A 175 17.53 13.61 -3.59
CA THR A 175 17.25 13.22 -2.20
C THR A 175 17.25 14.40 -1.23
N ASP A 176 18.07 15.43 -1.46
CA ASP A 176 18.12 16.63 -0.63
C ASP A 176 16.85 17.47 -0.73
N ARG A 177 16.18 17.51 -1.89
CA ARG A 177 14.87 18.15 -2.03
C ARG A 177 13.80 17.44 -1.23
N HIS A 178 13.75 16.09 -1.26
CA HIS A 178 12.86 15.33 -0.40
C HIS A 178 13.15 15.61 1.07
N THR A 179 14.41 15.56 1.47
CA THR A 179 14.82 15.81 2.85
C THR A 179 14.46 17.24 3.31
N ALA A 180 14.66 18.23 2.46
CA ALA A 180 14.33 19.63 2.78
C ALA A 180 12.82 19.81 2.96
N PHE A 181 12.00 19.20 2.08
CA PHE A 181 10.54 19.27 2.16
C PHE A 181 9.99 18.58 3.42
N TRP A 182 10.48 17.38 3.74
CA TRP A 182 9.93 16.59 4.85
C TRP A 182 10.49 16.96 6.21
N ARG A 183 11.59 17.68 6.28
CA ARG A 183 12.22 18.05 7.56
C ARG A 183 11.29 18.81 8.51
N PRO A 184 10.57 19.89 8.11
CA PRO A 184 9.63 20.57 8.99
C PRO A 184 8.48 19.66 9.45
N VAL A 185 8.01 18.77 8.59
CA VAL A 185 6.95 17.80 8.92
C VAL A 185 7.45 16.76 9.93
N ALA A 186 8.66 16.25 9.76
CA ALA A 186 9.28 15.30 10.72
C ALA A 186 9.53 15.97 12.07
N GLU A 187 9.96 17.24 12.10
CA GLU A 187 10.09 18.03 13.33
C GLU A 187 8.73 18.21 14.02
N GLN A 188 7.67 18.51 13.25
CA GLN A 188 6.30 18.64 13.78
C GLN A 188 5.77 17.30 14.34
N ILE A 189 6.02 16.18 13.66
CA ILE A 189 5.63 14.85 14.19
C ILE A 189 6.23 14.64 15.58
N VAL A 190 7.51 14.92 15.74
CA VAL A 190 8.20 14.79 17.04
C VAL A 190 7.62 15.76 18.07
N GLU A 191 7.39 17.02 17.70
CA GLU A 191 6.84 18.02 18.61
C GLU A 191 5.44 17.63 19.10
N GLU A 192 4.60 17.12 18.20
CA GLU A 192 3.26 16.65 18.55
C GLU A 192 3.26 15.41 19.47
N ILE A 193 4.22 14.50 19.28
CA ILE A 193 4.41 13.39 20.21
C ILE A 193 4.76 13.93 21.61
N LEU A 194 5.73 14.82 21.71
CA LEU A 194 6.15 15.38 23.01
C LEU A 194 5.04 16.20 23.67
N ARG A 195 4.33 17.03 22.91
CA ARG A 195 3.19 17.81 23.41
C ARG A 195 2.09 16.91 23.95
N ALA A 196 1.66 15.93 23.16
CA ALA A 196 0.58 15.03 23.54
C ALA A 196 0.96 14.16 24.75
N LYS A 197 2.22 13.77 24.89
CA LYS A 197 2.72 13.05 26.06
C LYS A 197 2.76 13.91 27.31
N GLN A 198 3.08 15.19 27.20
CA GLN A 198 3.03 16.09 28.37
C GLN A 198 1.60 16.26 28.90
N GLU A 199 0.60 16.19 28.04
CA GLU A 199 -0.82 16.26 28.36
C GLU A 199 -1.40 14.92 28.84
N ALA A 200 -0.69 13.80 28.59
CA ALA A 200 -1.12 12.45 28.94
C ALA A 200 -0.99 12.16 30.44
N PRO A 201 -1.65 11.09 30.96
CA PRO A 201 -1.39 10.57 32.30
C PRO A 201 0.10 10.28 32.53
N GLU A 202 0.55 10.32 33.78
CA GLU A 202 1.98 10.23 34.14
C GLU A 202 2.63 8.96 33.58
N GLU A 203 1.93 7.85 33.63
CA GLU A 203 2.36 6.54 33.13
C GLU A 203 2.57 6.49 31.61
N ASP A 204 1.94 7.40 30.86
CA ASP A 204 2.05 7.48 29.38
C ASP A 204 3.07 8.54 28.92
N ARG A 205 3.74 9.28 29.84
CA ARG A 205 4.64 10.39 29.49
C ARG A 205 6.02 9.97 29.00
N GLY A 206 6.38 8.69 29.14
CA GLY A 206 7.68 8.18 28.72
C GLY A 206 7.83 8.01 27.22
N VAL A 207 9.00 8.37 26.66
CA VAL A 207 9.37 8.08 25.27
C VAL A 207 10.87 7.81 25.11
N VAL A 208 11.21 6.82 24.28
CA VAL A 208 12.58 6.44 23.95
C VAL A 208 12.86 6.74 22.49
N PHE A 209 13.80 7.62 22.19
CA PHE A 209 14.29 7.87 20.83
C PHE A 209 15.50 6.98 20.54
N THR A 210 15.42 6.16 19.49
CA THR A 210 16.54 5.32 19.04
C THR A 210 17.16 5.90 17.77
N TRP A 211 18.47 6.12 17.79
CA TRP A 211 19.23 6.77 16.72
C TRP A 211 20.05 5.73 15.97
N TRP A 212 19.46 5.16 14.92
CA TRP A 212 20.08 4.09 14.13
C TRP A 212 20.93 4.63 12.99
N GLY A 213 22.18 4.92 13.29
CA GLY A 213 23.16 5.42 12.34
C GLY A 213 23.27 6.95 12.27
N ALA A 214 24.15 7.44 11.40
CA ALA A 214 24.50 8.85 11.32
C ALA A 214 23.32 9.75 10.89
N HIS A 215 22.54 9.30 9.90
CA HIS A 215 21.40 10.07 9.40
C HIS A 215 20.33 10.29 10.47
N ALA A 216 19.99 9.26 11.23
CA ALA A 216 19.04 9.39 12.34
C ALA A 216 19.57 10.41 13.38
N ARG A 217 20.85 10.35 13.73
CA ARG A 217 21.49 11.27 14.67
C ARG A 217 21.45 12.75 14.25
N ASN A 218 21.26 13.06 12.97
CA ASN A 218 21.09 14.45 12.53
C ASN A 218 19.83 15.10 13.11
N LEU A 219 18.78 14.31 13.38
CA LEU A 219 17.55 14.79 14.03
C LEU A 219 17.68 14.90 15.55
N LYS A 220 18.67 14.24 16.18
CA LYS A 220 18.82 14.20 17.63
C LYS A 220 18.89 15.60 18.26
N ARG A 221 19.65 16.52 17.64
CA ARG A 221 19.75 17.91 18.13
C ARG A 221 18.42 18.66 18.07
N VAL A 222 17.60 18.35 17.07
CA VAL A 222 16.27 18.94 16.94
C VAL A 222 15.37 18.44 18.07
N VAL A 223 15.34 17.12 18.29
CA VAL A 223 14.56 16.49 19.37
C VAL A 223 15.02 17.05 20.73
N GLN A 224 16.32 17.13 20.99
CA GLN A 224 16.88 17.71 22.22
C GLN A 224 16.56 19.19 22.44
N ARG A 225 16.28 19.93 21.37
CA ARG A 225 15.77 21.30 21.46
C ARG A 225 14.28 21.30 21.80
N LEU A 226 13.51 20.44 21.16
CA LEU A 226 12.06 20.33 21.35
C LEU A 226 11.71 19.83 22.76
N GLU A 227 12.40 18.81 23.27
CA GLU A 227 12.14 18.26 24.60
C GLU A 227 12.22 19.30 25.72
N LYS A 228 13.05 20.33 25.55
CA LYS A 228 13.14 21.45 26.51
C LYS A 228 11.85 22.26 26.65
N LYS A 229 10.97 22.19 25.64
CA LYS A 229 9.66 22.85 25.66
C LYS A 229 8.64 22.02 26.48
N TYR A 230 8.93 20.75 26.71
CA TYR A 230 8.01 19.78 27.30
C TYR A 230 8.65 19.06 28.51
N PRO A 231 8.93 19.79 29.61
CA PRO A 231 9.72 19.27 30.76
C PRO A 231 9.00 18.16 31.52
N GLY A 232 7.69 17.98 31.33
CA GLY A 232 6.92 16.92 31.96
C GLY A 232 7.02 15.56 31.22
N VAL A 233 7.76 15.48 30.09
CA VAL A 233 7.95 14.24 29.33
C VAL A 233 9.26 13.58 29.71
N GLU A 234 9.21 12.30 30.07
CA GLU A 234 10.39 11.49 30.35
C GLU A 234 11.02 10.98 29.04
N VAL A 235 12.09 11.64 28.60
CA VAL A 235 12.77 11.31 27.33
C VAL A 235 14.07 10.54 27.58
N ARG A 236 14.30 9.49 26.80
CA ARG A 236 15.59 8.76 26.75
C ARG A 236 16.10 8.70 25.32
N HIS A 237 17.41 8.79 25.15
CA HIS A 237 18.11 8.71 23.87
C HIS A 237 19.07 7.55 23.83
N LEU A 238 18.94 6.66 22.84
CA LEU A 238 19.82 5.53 22.64
C LEU A 238 20.45 5.59 21.26
N ASP A 239 21.76 5.76 21.21
CA ASP A 239 22.53 5.68 19.97
C ASP A 239 22.87 4.22 19.63
N HIS A 240 22.71 3.86 18.37
CA HIS A 240 23.11 2.57 17.83
C HIS A 240 23.56 2.70 16.38
N VAL A 241 24.18 1.66 15.82
CA VAL A 241 24.57 1.62 14.42
C VAL A 241 23.34 1.42 13.52
N ASN A 242 23.46 1.75 12.24
CA ASN A 242 22.41 1.51 11.28
C ASN A 242 22.15 -0.01 11.12
N PRO A 243 20.91 -0.50 11.05
CA PRO A 243 20.62 -1.91 10.77
C PRO A 243 21.27 -2.44 9.49
N ALA A 244 21.51 -1.59 8.50
CA ALA A 244 22.20 -1.95 7.26
C ALA A 244 23.74 -1.89 7.35
N ALA A 245 24.32 -1.66 8.53
CA ALA A 245 25.77 -1.62 8.72
C ALA A 245 26.43 -2.98 8.41
N GLN A 246 27.62 -2.93 7.79
CA GLN A 246 28.37 -4.13 7.41
C GLN A 246 28.70 -5.01 8.62
N GLY A 247 28.88 -6.31 8.37
CA GLY A 247 29.31 -7.27 9.38
C GLY A 247 28.28 -7.51 10.49
N ASP A 248 27.00 -7.28 10.22
CA ASP A 248 25.93 -7.41 11.20
C ASP A 248 26.20 -6.60 12.50
N ALA A 249 26.81 -5.42 12.35
CA ALA A 249 27.21 -4.60 13.50
C ALA A 249 26.00 -4.17 14.36
N PHE A 250 24.79 -4.10 13.81
CA PHE A 250 23.56 -3.82 14.57
C PHE A 250 23.28 -4.89 15.64
N CYS A 251 23.73 -6.11 15.44
CA CYS A 251 23.58 -7.21 16.40
C CYS A 251 24.57 -7.13 17.59
N GLU A 252 25.38 -6.09 17.69
CA GLU A 252 26.29 -5.90 18.83
C GLU A 252 25.64 -5.08 19.94
N GLY A 253 26.01 -5.37 21.19
CA GLY A 253 25.69 -4.53 22.34
C GLY A 253 24.24 -4.62 22.85
N ASP A 254 23.52 -5.70 22.49
CA ASP A 254 22.19 -6.01 23.02
C ASP A 254 21.22 -4.81 23.02
N HIS A 255 21.05 -4.23 21.85
CA HIS A 255 20.32 -2.97 21.69
C HIS A 255 18.88 -3.05 22.17
N PHE A 256 18.17 -4.14 21.90
CA PHE A 256 16.76 -4.29 22.26
C PHE A 256 16.54 -4.44 23.77
N SER A 257 17.43 -5.12 24.51
CA SER A 257 17.41 -5.08 25.97
C SER A 257 17.64 -3.67 26.51
N ARG A 258 18.54 -2.90 25.90
CA ARG A 258 18.78 -1.50 26.29
C ARG A 258 17.56 -0.62 26.04
N VAL A 259 16.83 -0.83 24.95
CA VAL A 259 15.58 -0.10 24.68
C VAL A 259 14.53 -0.45 25.74
N ASN A 260 14.34 -1.73 26.06
CA ASN A 260 13.40 -2.15 27.09
C ASN A 260 13.81 -1.65 28.49
N GLY A 261 15.11 -1.63 28.81
CA GLY A 261 15.59 -1.01 30.02
C GLY A 261 15.33 0.51 30.11
N ALA A 262 15.44 1.20 28.98
CA ALA A 262 15.11 2.63 28.89
C ALA A 262 13.59 2.87 29.01
N LEU A 263 12.75 1.99 28.43
CA LEU A 263 11.30 2.03 28.61
C LEU A 263 10.91 1.86 30.08
N ALA A 264 11.45 0.85 30.73
CA ALA A 264 11.21 0.65 32.16
C ALA A 264 11.64 1.87 33.02
N ALA A 265 12.76 2.53 32.66
CA ALA A 265 13.24 3.73 33.35
C ALA A 265 12.35 4.97 33.12
N VAL A 266 11.44 4.97 32.17
CA VAL A 266 10.43 6.02 31.93
C VAL A 266 9.00 5.53 32.20
N GLY A 267 8.85 4.43 32.95
CA GLY A 267 7.55 3.89 33.36
C GLY A 267 6.73 3.26 32.22
N ALA A 268 7.32 3.01 31.04
CA ALA A 268 6.61 2.46 29.91
C ALA A 268 6.80 0.92 29.81
N GLU A 269 5.76 0.23 29.37
CA GLU A 269 5.78 -1.20 29.15
C GLU A 269 6.85 -1.62 28.11
N PRO A 270 7.55 -2.75 28.33
CA PRO A 270 8.55 -3.25 27.40
C PRO A 270 7.93 -3.65 26.05
N VAL A 271 8.77 -3.80 25.06
CA VAL A 271 8.41 -4.28 23.70
C VAL A 271 8.83 -5.75 23.57
N ASP A 272 7.94 -6.62 23.10
CA ASP A 272 8.34 -7.93 22.58
C ASP A 272 8.88 -7.73 21.14
N TRP A 273 10.21 -7.77 21.01
CA TRP A 273 10.89 -7.54 19.73
C TRP A 273 10.80 -8.70 18.75
N LEU A 274 10.30 -9.86 19.18
CA LEU A 274 10.08 -11.01 18.31
C LEU A 274 8.82 -11.79 18.74
N PRO A 275 7.62 -11.25 18.44
CA PRO A 275 6.38 -11.90 18.79
C PRO A 275 6.21 -13.25 18.10
N GLY A 276 5.51 -14.18 18.75
CA GLY A 276 5.00 -15.41 18.17
C GLY A 276 3.62 -15.21 17.53
N LYS A 277 3.16 -16.18 16.74
CA LYS A 277 1.81 -16.18 16.19
C LYS A 277 0.76 -16.13 17.30
N GLY A 278 -0.28 -15.34 17.09
CA GLY A 278 -1.34 -15.12 18.11
C GLY A 278 -1.01 -14.05 19.14
N TRP A 279 0.07 -13.29 18.97
CA TRP A 279 0.45 -12.17 19.80
C TRP A 279 -0.68 -11.12 19.96
N ASP A 280 -1.51 -10.98 18.97
CA ASP A 280 -2.67 -10.08 18.92
C ASP A 280 -3.79 -10.51 19.88
N ARG A 281 -3.93 -11.82 20.15
CA ARG A 281 -4.94 -12.36 21.09
C ARG A 281 -4.60 -12.06 22.56
N GLU A 282 -3.32 -11.99 22.90
CA GLU A 282 -2.88 -11.64 24.25
C GLU A 282 -3.07 -10.14 24.52
N ALA A 283 -2.94 -9.30 23.47
CA ALA A 283 -3.22 -7.88 23.56
C ALA A 283 -4.74 -7.56 23.76
N GLU A 284 -5.63 -8.43 23.29
CA GLU A 284 -7.09 -8.32 23.52
C GLU A 284 -7.48 -8.61 24.97
N GLY A 285 -6.73 -9.46 25.67
CA GLY A 285 -7.00 -9.84 27.06
C GLY A 285 -6.55 -8.82 28.12
N ALA A 286 -5.66 -7.91 27.77
CA ALA A 286 -5.06 -6.93 28.69
C ALA A 286 -5.70 -5.52 28.60
N GLY A 287 -6.54 -5.26 27.63
CA GLY A 287 -7.24 -3.97 27.43
C GLY A 287 -8.72 -4.09 27.75
N GLY A 288 -9.25 -3.17 28.52
CA GLY A 288 -10.71 -3.04 28.74
C GLY A 288 -11.46 -2.86 27.40
N PRO A 289 -12.80 -2.67 27.41
CA PRO A 289 -13.67 -2.74 26.22
C PRO A 289 -13.30 -1.82 25.04
N GLU A 290 -12.32 -0.95 25.20
CA GLU A 290 -11.78 -0.11 24.12
C GLU A 290 -10.57 -0.72 23.37
N GLY A 291 -9.92 -1.77 23.91
CA GLY A 291 -8.68 -2.35 23.37
C GLY A 291 -8.89 -3.33 22.20
N GLY A 292 -9.94 -4.14 22.21
CA GLY A 292 -10.21 -5.15 21.18
C GLY A 292 -10.42 -4.58 19.77
N GLY A 293 -10.94 -3.36 19.69
CA GLY A 293 -11.15 -2.70 18.40
C GLY A 293 -9.88 -2.14 17.72
N VAL A 294 -8.72 -2.05 18.40
CA VAL A 294 -7.49 -1.46 17.83
C VAL A 294 -6.62 -2.52 17.16
N ALA A 295 -6.41 -3.65 17.81
CA ALA A 295 -5.62 -4.75 17.22
C ALA A 295 -6.32 -5.36 15.99
N GLU A 296 -7.65 -5.55 16.05
CA GLU A 296 -8.46 -6.04 14.94
C GLU A 296 -8.52 -5.03 13.79
N ARG A 297 -8.69 -3.74 14.09
CA ARG A 297 -8.60 -2.65 13.10
C ARG A 297 -7.22 -2.52 12.48
N MET A 298 -6.16 -2.80 13.23
CA MET A 298 -4.79 -2.76 12.72
C MET A 298 -4.40 -4.01 11.95
N GLY A 299 -4.86 -5.20 12.36
CA GLY A 299 -4.72 -6.42 11.58
C GLY A 299 -5.36 -6.28 10.21
N ALA A 300 -6.59 -5.81 10.17
CA ALA A 300 -7.28 -5.45 8.94
C ALA A 300 -6.55 -4.37 8.14
N PHE A 301 -5.93 -3.40 8.81
CA PHE A 301 -5.30 -2.25 8.19
C PHE A 301 -3.94 -2.56 7.54
N ILE A 302 -3.07 -3.37 8.15
CA ILE A 302 -1.79 -3.76 7.52
C ILE A 302 -2.00 -4.88 6.50
N ALA A 303 -2.91 -5.82 6.76
CA ALA A 303 -3.39 -6.75 5.75
C ALA A 303 -3.95 -5.96 4.55
N SER A 304 -4.78 -4.95 4.78
CA SER A 304 -5.30 -4.07 3.74
C SER A 304 -4.22 -3.26 3.05
N THR A 305 -3.23 -2.76 3.74
CA THR A 305 -2.14 -1.97 3.12
C THR A 305 -1.21 -2.82 2.27
N MET A 306 -0.90 -4.02 2.72
CA MET A 306 -0.13 -4.97 1.92
C MET A 306 -0.95 -5.50 0.75
N GLU A 307 -2.23 -5.78 0.95
CA GLU A 307 -3.18 -6.11 -0.10
C GLU A 307 -3.35 -4.97 -1.08
N LEU A 308 -3.47 -3.71 -0.63
CA LEU A 308 -3.53 -2.52 -1.46
C LEU A 308 -2.37 -2.45 -2.44
N HIS A 309 -1.17 -2.46 -1.90
CA HIS A 309 0.03 -2.35 -2.72
C HIS A 309 0.18 -3.57 -3.62
N GLN A 310 -0.12 -4.76 -3.11
CA GLN A 310 -0.05 -6.00 -3.88
C GLN A 310 -1.17 -6.11 -4.91
N LEU A 311 -2.40 -5.72 -4.58
CA LEU A 311 -3.53 -5.67 -5.50
C LEU A 311 -3.32 -4.62 -6.60
N TYR A 312 -2.79 -3.47 -6.25
CA TYR A 312 -2.44 -2.44 -7.22
C TYR A 312 -1.37 -2.93 -8.19
N LEU A 313 -0.27 -3.50 -7.69
CA LEU A 313 0.76 -4.12 -8.51
C LEU A 313 0.20 -5.29 -9.32
N GLU A 314 -0.63 -6.14 -8.72
CA GLU A 314 -1.25 -7.27 -9.41
C GLU A 314 -2.24 -6.82 -10.49
N ARG A 315 -3.05 -5.79 -10.27
CA ARG A 315 -3.96 -5.26 -11.29
C ARG A 315 -3.21 -4.76 -12.53
N LEU A 316 -2.04 -4.15 -12.34
CA LEU A 316 -1.22 -3.64 -13.44
C LEU A 316 -0.20 -4.64 -13.98
N THR A 317 0.12 -5.70 -13.24
CA THR A 317 1.21 -6.63 -13.57
C THR A 317 0.79 -8.10 -13.69
N SER A 318 -0.41 -8.49 -13.21
CA SER A 318 -0.83 -9.90 -13.29
C SER A 318 -1.33 -10.25 -14.68
N VAL A 319 -0.47 -10.88 -15.43
CA VAL A 319 -0.80 -11.50 -16.73
C VAL A 319 -0.15 -12.87 -16.77
N LYS A 320 -0.67 -13.81 -16.00
CA LYS A 320 -0.13 -15.18 -16.07
C LYS A 320 -0.67 -15.98 -17.25
N ASP A 321 -1.83 -15.59 -17.79
CA ASP A 321 -2.57 -16.44 -18.72
C ASP A 321 -3.25 -15.65 -19.88
N GLU A 322 -2.75 -14.47 -20.25
CA GLU A 322 -3.29 -13.74 -21.39
C GLU A 322 -2.75 -14.32 -22.70
N GLY A 323 -3.63 -14.71 -23.58
CA GLY A 323 -3.32 -15.41 -24.83
C GLY A 323 -3.80 -16.86 -24.85
N LEU A 324 -4.45 -17.34 -23.77
CA LEU A 324 -5.10 -18.64 -23.74
C LEU A 324 -6.32 -18.67 -24.67
N VAL A 325 -6.48 -19.79 -25.37
CA VAL A 325 -7.72 -20.09 -26.09
C VAL A 325 -8.65 -20.76 -25.09
N LEU A 326 -9.62 -20.02 -24.58
CA LEU A 326 -10.60 -20.52 -23.62
C LEU A 326 -12.00 -20.58 -24.26
N PRO A 327 -12.91 -21.41 -23.74
CA PRO A 327 -14.31 -21.40 -24.14
C PRO A 327 -14.92 -20.00 -23.94
N PRO A 328 -15.91 -19.58 -24.77
CA PRO A 328 -16.63 -18.33 -24.56
C PRO A 328 -17.26 -18.24 -23.17
N ILE A 329 -17.43 -17.01 -22.69
CA ILE A 329 -18.21 -16.71 -21.49
C ILE A 329 -19.64 -16.49 -21.93
N THR A 330 -20.55 -17.36 -21.53
CA THR A 330 -21.97 -17.30 -21.90
C THR A 330 -22.83 -16.99 -20.71
N GLY A 331 -24.04 -16.46 -20.96
CA GLY A 331 -25.05 -16.22 -19.93
C GLY A 331 -24.93 -14.90 -19.17
N VAL A 332 -23.93 -14.07 -19.48
CA VAL A 332 -23.81 -12.75 -18.84
C VAL A 332 -24.99 -11.87 -19.22
N PHE A 333 -25.31 -11.78 -20.51
CA PHE A 333 -26.39 -10.92 -21.01
C PHE A 333 -27.78 -11.56 -20.90
N ASP A 334 -27.84 -12.88 -20.70
CA ASP A 334 -29.08 -13.59 -20.39
C ASP A 334 -29.47 -13.41 -18.90
N THR A 335 -28.50 -13.08 -18.04
CA THR A 335 -28.74 -12.80 -16.64
C THR A 335 -29.47 -11.47 -16.48
N PRO A 336 -30.60 -11.40 -15.73
CA PRO A 336 -31.30 -10.16 -15.48
C PRO A 336 -30.40 -9.11 -14.81
N LEU A 337 -30.55 -7.84 -15.21
CA LEU A 337 -29.91 -6.75 -14.48
C LEU A 337 -30.58 -6.60 -13.11
N MET A 338 -29.78 -6.64 -12.06
CA MET A 338 -30.23 -6.58 -10.67
C MET A 338 -29.61 -5.37 -9.97
N ASP A 339 -30.19 -4.97 -8.82
CA ASP A 339 -29.52 -4.06 -7.89
C ASP A 339 -28.22 -4.67 -7.36
N PHE A 340 -27.31 -3.82 -6.91
CA PHE A 340 -25.98 -4.23 -6.48
C PHE A 340 -26.00 -5.29 -5.36
N PRO A 341 -26.80 -5.16 -4.27
CA PRO A 341 -26.86 -6.19 -3.23
C PRO A 341 -27.25 -7.57 -3.75
N ARG A 342 -28.23 -7.65 -4.63
CA ARG A 342 -28.66 -8.92 -5.24
C ARG A 342 -27.62 -9.46 -6.22
N ALA A 343 -26.97 -8.58 -6.96
CA ALA A 343 -25.94 -8.98 -7.94
C ALA A 343 -24.71 -9.61 -7.27
N VAL A 344 -24.35 -9.19 -6.05
CA VAL A 344 -23.19 -9.70 -5.31
C VAL A 344 -23.52 -10.81 -4.31
N GLU A 345 -24.79 -11.08 -4.01
CA GLU A 345 -25.21 -12.11 -3.06
C GLU A 345 -24.67 -13.51 -3.41
N PRO A 346 -24.72 -14.00 -4.68
CA PRO A 346 -24.13 -15.30 -5.01
C PRO A 346 -22.62 -15.34 -4.79
N VAL A 347 -21.92 -14.22 -5.01
CA VAL A 347 -20.48 -14.11 -4.81
C VAL A 347 -20.14 -14.17 -3.32
N SER A 348 -20.89 -13.49 -2.45
CA SER A 348 -20.66 -13.50 -1.00
C SER A 348 -20.80 -14.90 -0.37
N ARG A 349 -21.53 -15.80 -1.02
CA ARG A 349 -21.65 -17.21 -0.59
C ARG A 349 -20.40 -18.04 -0.90
N VAL A 350 -19.62 -17.65 -1.90
CA VAL A 350 -18.42 -18.39 -2.33
C VAL A 350 -17.12 -17.72 -1.86
N LEU A 351 -17.16 -16.41 -1.60
CA LEU A 351 -16.03 -15.62 -1.08
C LEU A 351 -16.32 -15.16 0.35
N ARG A 352 -15.48 -15.61 1.28
CA ARG A 352 -15.57 -15.21 2.69
C ARG A 352 -15.03 -13.78 2.89
N ASN A 353 -15.53 -13.09 3.91
CA ASN A 353 -15.08 -11.75 4.34
C ASN A 353 -15.29 -10.65 3.29
N LEU A 354 -16.32 -10.77 2.44
CA LEU A 354 -16.64 -9.78 1.41
C LEU A 354 -17.69 -8.76 1.89
N GLU A 355 -18.42 -9.04 2.97
CA GLU A 355 -19.59 -8.29 3.44
C GLU A 355 -19.26 -6.80 3.70
N ALA A 356 -18.14 -6.53 4.38
CA ALA A 356 -17.71 -5.16 4.67
C ALA A 356 -17.37 -4.37 3.39
N HIS A 357 -16.81 -5.04 2.38
CA HIS A 357 -16.51 -4.41 1.09
C HIS A 357 -17.76 -4.17 0.26
N ILE A 358 -18.72 -5.09 0.30
CA ILE A 358 -20.03 -4.92 -0.34
C ILE A 358 -20.75 -3.71 0.28
N GLU A 359 -20.83 -3.62 1.61
CA GLU A 359 -21.49 -2.52 2.28
C GLU A 359 -20.80 -1.18 2.01
N ARG A 360 -19.46 -1.14 2.04
CA ARG A 360 -18.69 0.06 1.68
C ARG A 360 -18.96 0.50 0.24
N SER A 361 -19.01 -0.47 -0.69
CA SER A 361 -19.28 -0.20 -2.11
C SER A 361 -20.69 0.35 -2.32
N ARG A 362 -21.66 -0.22 -1.63
CA ARG A 362 -23.05 0.26 -1.63
C ARG A 362 -23.15 1.70 -1.16
N LEU A 363 -22.58 1.99 0.02
CA LEU A 363 -22.57 3.34 0.61
C LEU A 363 -21.85 4.36 -0.28
N PHE A 364 -20.72 3.96 -0.89
CA PHE A 364 -20.02 4.80 -1.84
C PHE A 364 -20.89 5.10 -3.07
N GLY A 365 -21.53 4.09 -3.64
CA GLY A 365 -22.43 4.25 -4.79
C GLY A 365 -23.59 5.20 -4.51
N GLU A 366 -24.25 5.04 -3.35
CA GLU A 366 -25.35 5.91 -2.91
C GLU A 366 -24.88 7.35 -2.69
N ALA A 367 -23.78 7.54 -1.97
CA ALA A 367 -23.22 8.87 -1.71
C ALA A 367 -22.81 9.57 -3.00
N ARG A 368 -22.22 8.83 -3.94
CA ARG A 368 -21.77 9.38 -5.23
C ARG A 368 -22.94 9.74 -6.12
N ALA A 369 -23.97 8.90 -6.19
CA ALA A 369 -25.18 9.18 -6.97
C ALA A 369 -25.98 10.36 -6.41
N ALA A 370 -25.92 10.59 -5.09
CA ALA A 370 -26.58 11.73 -4.43
C ALA A 370 -25.75 13.03 -4.51
N SER A 371 -24.49 12.97 -4.91
CA SER A 371 -23.61 14.13 -5.01
C SER A 371 -23.94 14.97 -6.27
N ALA A 372 -23.59 16.28 -6.23
CA ALA A 372 -23.68 17.16 -7.41
C ALA A 372 -22.57 16.86 -8.45
N GLU A 373 -21.70 15.90 -8.20
CA GLU A 373 -20.62 15.55 -9.12
C GLU A 373 -21.16 14.72 -10.31
N ASP A 374 -20.51 14.89 -11.46
CA ASP A 374 -20.84 14.14 -12.68
C ASP A 374 -20.63 12.65 -12.48
N THR A 375 -21.72 11.88 -12.44
CA THR A 375 -21.74 10.41 -12.36
C THR A 375 -21.59 9.73 -13.72
N GLY A 376 -21.53 10.49 -14.82
CA GLY A 376 -21.55 9.94 -16.19
C GLY A 376 -22.86 9.24 -16.53
N GLY A 377 -23.93 9.51 -15.79
CA GLY A 377 -25.25 8.86 -15.96
C GLY A 377 -25.42 7.56 -15.16
N LEU A 378 -24.38 7.08 -14.48
CA LEU A 378 -24.40 5.81 -13.75
C LEU A 378 -25.36 5.85 -12.54
N SER A 379 -26.07 4.75 -12.33
CA SER A 379 -26.84 4.50 -11.10
C SER A 379 -25.91 4.21 -9.90
N ALA A 380 -26.47 4.34 -8.67
CA ALA A 380 -25.76 3.97 -7.45
C ALA A 380 -25.22 2.53 -7.50
N ASP A 381 -26.01 1.59 -8.03
CA ASP A 381 -25.62 0.19 -8.16
C ASP A 381 -24.47 -0.02 -9.14
N ALA A 382 -24.49 0.67 -10.27
CA ALA A 382 -23.42 0.64 -11.28
C ALA A 382 -22.10 1.19 -10.70
N ILE A 383 -22.18 2.30 -9.96
CA ILE A 383 -21.04 2.89 -9.26
C ILE A 383 -20.49 1.94 -8.20
N ALA A 384 -21.39 1.31 -7.41
CA ALA A 384 -21.00 0.34 -6.38
C ALA A 384 -20.28 -0.88 -6.98
N ALA A 385 -20.72 -1.36 -8.16
CA ALA A 385 -20.07 -2.46 -8.85
C ALA A 385 -18.64 -2.11 -9.33
N LEU A 386 -18.45 -0.92 -9.89
CA LEU A 386 -17.12 -0.41 -10.27
C LEU A 386 -16.22 -0.23 -9.05
N TYR A 387 -16.75 0.32 -7.97
CA TYR A 387 -16.01 0.51 -6.73
C TYR A 387 -15.58 -0.82 -6.11
N LEU A 388 -16.47 -1.83 -6.04
CA LEU A 388 -16.13 -3.15 -5.51
C LEU A 388 -14.98 -3.81 -6.29
N TYR A 389 -14.96 -3.67 -7.61
CA TYR A 389 -13.86 -4.19 -8.43
C TYR A 389 -12.52 -3.58 -8.04
N THR A 390 -12.50 -2.31 -7.67
CA THR A 390 -11.30 -1.57 -7.29
C THR A 390 -10.99 -1.66 -5.81
N CYS A 391 -11.92 -2.14 -4.97
CA CYS A 391 -11.69 -2.31 -3.53
C CYS A 391 -10.56 -3.30 -3.26
N GLU A 392 -9.90 -3.06 -2.15
CA GLU A 392 -8.90 -3.92 -1.54
C GLU A 392 -9.51 -5.19 -0.96
N SER A 393 -9.86 -6.11 -1.83
CA SER A 393 -10.48 -7.36 -1.41
C SER A 393 -9.97 -8.52 -2.25
N ALA A 394 -10.16 -9.74 -1.76
CA ALA A 394 -9.92 -10.96 -2.53
C ALA A 394 -10.75 -11.03 -3.82
N PHE A 395 -11.83 -10.25 -3.90
CA PHE A 395 -12.78 -10.25 -5.02
C PHE A 395 -12.10 -10.01 -6.38
N TYR A 396 -11.23 -9.00 -6.47
CA TYR A 396 -10.50 -8.71 -7.70
C TYR A 396 -9.70 -9.91 -8.23
N ARG A 397 -8.97 -10.60 -7.32
CA ARG A 397 -8.15 -11.76 -7.69
C ARG A 397 -9.02 -12.92 -8.13
N GLU A 398 -10.05 -13.21 -7.35
CA GLU A 398 -10.93 -14.34 -7.60
C GLU A 398 -11.74 -14.17 -8.88
N ILE A 399 -12.35 -13.02 -9.13
CA ILE A 399 -13.09 -12.80 -10.36
C ILE A 399 -12.18 -12.93 -11.58
N ASN A 400 -10.96 -12.38 -11.53
CA ASN A 400 -10.01 -12.50 -12.63
C ASN A 400 -9.45 -13.93 -12.79
N ALA A 401 -9.27 -14.68 -11.70
CA ALA A 401 -8.89 -16.09 -11.75
C ALA A 401 -9.99 -16.94 -12.39
N VAL A 402 -11.25 -16.69 -12.03
CA VAL A 402 -12.41 -17.40 -12.59
C VAL A 402 -12.63 -17.05 -14.06
N LEU A 403 -12.50 -15.78 -14.43
CA LEU A 403 -12.59 -15.33 -15.82
C LEU A 403 -11.54 -15.97 -16.74
N ARG A 404 -10.37 -16.30 -16.20
CA ARG A 404 -9.27 -16.99 -16.91
C ARG A 404 -9.32 -18.52 -16.77
N SER A 405 -10.28 -19.06 -16.05
CA SER A 405 -10.45 -20.51 -15.89
C SER A 405 -11.06 -21.13 -17.15
N PRO A 406 -10.58 -22.31 -17.61
CA PRO A 406 -11.27 -23.08 -18.63
C PRO A 406 -12.61 -23.64 -18.12
N ASP A 407 -12.78 -23.80 -16.83
CA ASP A 407 -14.01 -24.21 -16.17
C ASP A 407 -14.97 -23.02 -16.03
N ARG A 408 -15.93 -22.93 -16.94
CA ARG A 408 -16.92 -21.86 -16.99
C ARG A 408 -18.05 -21.99 -15.98
N GLU A 409 -18.23 -23.13 -15.35
CA GLU A 409 -19.22 -23.30 -14.26
C GLU A 409 -18.85 -22.47 -13.04
N ARG A 410 -17.58 -22.25 -12.80
CA ARG A 410 -17.09 -21.36 -11.75
C ARG A 410 -17.53 -19.90 -11.90
N LEU A 411 -17.91 -19.48 -13.12
CA LEU A 411 -18.42 -18.12 -13.38
C LEU A 411 -19.89 -17.93 -12.95
N VAL A 412 -20.65 -19.00 -12.79
CA VAL A 412 -22.08 -18.91 -12.49
C VAL A 412 -22.41 -17.97 -11.33
N PRO A 413 -21.73 -18.03 -10.18
CA PRO A 413 -21.97 -17.10 -9.07
C PRO A 413 -21.66 -15.63 -9.38
N TYR A 414 -20.80 -15.38 -10.38
CA TYR A 414 -20.34 -14.05 -10.76
C TYR A 414 -21.14 -13.41 -11.91
N LEU A 415 -21.99 -14.17 -12.59
CA LEU A 415 -22.76 -13.68 -13.74
C LEU A 415 -23.61 -12.45 -13.42
N PRO A 416 -24.36 -12.38 -12.30
CA PRO A 416 -25.14 -11.18 -11.97
C PRO A 416 -24.28 -9.95 -11.76
N TYR A 417 -23.14 -10.09 -11.08
CA TYR A 417 -22.18 -9.00 -10.91
C TYR A 417 -21.57 -8.57 -12.24
N LEU A 418 -21.14 -9.52 -13.09
CA LEU A 418 -20.60 -9.23 -14.43
C LEU A 418 -21.63 -8.52 -15.29
N ARG A 419 -22.91 -8.93 -15.22
CA ARG A 419 -24.00 -8.25 -15.94
C ARG A 419 -24.10 -6.77 -15.54
N LEU A 420 -24.02 -6.49 -14.23
CA LEU A 420 -24.07 -5.13 -13.71
C LEU A 420 -22.79 -4.34 -14.11
N LEU A 421 -21.60 -4.94 -14.00
CA LEU A 421 -20.34 -4.33 -14.42
C LEU A 421 -20.33 -3.97 -15.91
N PHE A 422 -20.76 -4.89 -16.79
CA PHE A 422 -20.84 -4.62 -18.22
C PHE A 422 -21.86 -3.51 -18.54
N SER A 423 -22.98 -3.45 -17.81
CA SER A 423 -23.95 -2.36 -17.95
C SER A 423 -23.31 -1.01 -17.58
N ALA A 424 -22.61 -0.96 -16.44
CA ALA A 424 -21.92 0.26 -16.00
C ALA A 424 -20.86 0.73 -17.01
N VAL A 425 -20.06 -0.20 -17.54
CA VAL A 425 -19.04 0.13 -18.56
C VAL A 425 -19.68 0.63 -19.87
N ALA A 426 -20.82 0.08 -20.27
CA ALA A 426 -21.50 0.48 -21.51
C ALA A 426 -22.06 1.92 -21.47
N GLU A 427 -22.33 2.45 -20.27
CA GLU A 427 -22.82 3.83 -20.07
C GLU A 427 -21.69 4.87 -20.05
N LEU A 428 -20.45 4.45 -19.81
CA LEU A 428 -19.32 5.35 -19.73
C LEU A 428 -18.71 5.68 -21.10
N PRO A 429 -18.15 6.90 -21.28
CA PRO A 429 -17.53 7.29 -22.53
C PRO A 429 -16.27 6.46 -22.82
N ALA A 430 -16.24 5.87 -24.03
CA ALA A 430 -15.10 5.08 -24.47
C ALA A 430 -13.88 5.97 -24.80
N ARG A 431 -12.70 5.55 -24.36
CA ARG A 431 -11.41 6.15 -24.72
C ARG A 431 -10.82 5.42 -25.94
N LYS A 432 -10.30 6.19 -26.87
CA LYS A 432 -9.66 5.69 -28.10
C LYS A 432 -8.14 5.97 -28.17
N GLN A 433 -7.62 6.81 -27.25
CA GLN A 433 -6.18 7.09 -27.18
C GLN A 433 -5.44 5.91 -26.55
N PRO A 434 -4.15 5.72 -26.89
CA PRO A 434 -3.35 4.64 -26.35
C PRO A 434 -3.35 4.59 -24.82
N LEU A 435 -3.33 3.38 -24.30
CA LEU A 435 -3.23 3.04 -22.88
C LEU A 435 -2.05 2.10 -22.68
N TRP A 436 -1.51 2.09 -21.48
CA TRP A 436 -0.34 1.29 -21.13
C TRP A 436 -0.62 0.37 -19.95
N ARG A 437 0.01 -0.83 -20.03
CA ARG A 437 0.01 -1.83 -18.97
C ARG A 437 1.38 -2.49 -18.89
N GLY A 438 1.95 -2.60 -17.70
CA GLY A 438 3.25 -3.22 -17.48
C GLY A 438 3.14 -4.63 -16.90
N VAL A 439 4.00 -5.56 -17.33
CA VAL A 439 4.09 -6.93 -16.82
C VAL A 439 5.54 -7.31 -16.59
N ALA A 440 5.88 -7.75 -15.37
CA ALA A 440 7.23 -8.14 -14.99
C ALA A 440 7.65 -9.54 -15.49
N LEU A 441 7.26 -9.88 -16.72
CA LEU A 441 7.58 -11.13 -17.42
C LEU A 441 7.92 -10.85 -18.88
N ASP A 442 8.71 -11.73 -19.51
CA ASP A 442 8.94 -11.71 -20.95
C ASP A 442 7.83 -12.49 -21.67
N LEU A 443 6.89 -11.77 -22.24
CA LEU A 443 5.74 -12.36 -22.92
C LEU A 443 5.87 -12.36 -24.45
N ARG A 444 7.02 -12.02 -25.02
CA ARG A 444 7.23 -11.93 -26.49
C ARG A 444 6.80 -13.16 -27.26
N SER A 445 7.08 -14.34 -26.73
CA SER A 445 6.72 -15.61 -27.38
C SER A 445 5.20 -15.84 -27.44
N GLN A 446 4.45 -15.22 -26.56
CA GLN A 446 2.98 -15.33 -26.49
C GLN A 446 2.27 -14.33 -27.41
N TYR A 447 2.98 -13.27 -27.83
CA TYR A 447 2.46 -12.15 -28.61
C TYR A 447 3.18 -11.97 -29.96
N PRO A 448 3.21 -12.99 -30.85
CA PRO A 448 3.79 -12.80 -32.18
C PRO A 448 2.95 -11.81 -33.02
N VAL A 449 3.61 -10.97 -33.80
CA VAL A 449 2.97 -9.97 -34.65
C VAL A 449 1.95 -10.64 -35.58
N GLY A 450 0.78 -10.02 -35.76
CA GLY A 450 -0.34 -10.53 -36.53
C GLY A 450 -1.25 -11.52 -35.78
N ARG A 451 -0.86 -11.96 -34.56
CA ARG A 451 -1.74 -12.81 -33.77
C ARG A 451 -2.86 -12.02 -33.13
N THR A 452 -4.06 -12.58 -33.10
CA THR A 452 -5.14 -12.13 -32.23
C THR A 452 -5.05 -12.85 -30.88
N VAL A 453 -5.04 -12.08 -29.79
CA VAL A 453 -5.08 -12.58 -28.41
C VAL A 453 -6.37 -12.10 -27.74
N THR A 454 -6.88 -12.85 -26.78
CA THR A 454 -8.04 -12.46 -25.99
C THR A 454 -7.61 -12.23 -24.55
N TRP A 455 -7.90 -11.05 -24.03
CA TRP A 455 -7.74 -10.75 -22.62
C TRP A 455 -9.03 -11.13 -21.88
N TRP A 456 -8.96 -12.23 -21.14
CA TRP A 456 -10.15 -12.85 -20.53
C TRP A 456 -10.57 -12.17 -19.22
N GLY A 457 -9.64 -11.54 -18.51
CA GLY A 457 -9.93 -10.81 -17.28
C GLY A 457 -10.34 -9.36 -17.52
N VAL A 458 -10.85 -8.71 -16.48
CA VAL A 458 -10.92 -7.24 -16.45
C VAL A 458 -9.48 -6.73 -16.40
N SER A 459 -9.10 -5.91 -17.35
CA SER A 459 -7.70 -5.49 -17.52
C SER A 459 -7.54 -4.00 -17.27
N SER A 460 -6.88 -3.65 -16.17
CA SER A 460 -6.57 -2.25 -15.83
C SER A 460 -5.37 -1.74 -16.62
N CYS A 461 -5.50 -0.53 -17.14
CA CYS A 461 -4.49 0.19 -17.90
C CYS A 461 -4.41 1.64 -17.40
N THR A 462 -3.32 2.31 -17.69
CA THR A 462 -3.14 3.74 -17.41
C THR A 462 -3.00 4.56 -18.70
N SER A 463 -3.37 5.84 -18.67
CA SER A 463 -3.09 6.77 -19.75
C SER A 463 -1.66 7.31 -19.75
N GLU A 464 -0.88 7.01 -18.69
CA GLU A 464 0.44 7.54 -18.48
C GLU A 464 1.50 6.44 -18.68
N PRO A 465 2.30 6.47 -19.76
CA PRO A 465 3.32 5.45 -20.02
C PRO A 465 4.41 5.40 -18.94
N ALA A 466 4.68 6.54 -18.27
CA ALA A 466 5.62 6.61 -17.17
C ALA A 466 5.15 5.79 -15.96
N VAL A 467 3.86 5.81 -15.65
CA VAL A 467 3.24 5.00 -14.59
C VAL A 467 3.44 3.51 -14.87
N ALA A 468 3.08 3.05 -16.09
CA ALA A 468 3.25 1.66 -16.47
C ALA A 468 4.72 1.21 -16.48
N ARG A 469 5.65 2.10 -16.86
CA ARG A 469 7.10 1.83 -16.82
C ARG A 469 7.65 1.82 -15.38
N GLY A 470 7.16 2.70 -14.52
CA GLY A 470 7.53 2.77 -13.10
C GLY A 470 7.27 1.43 -12.40
N PHE A 471 6.12 0.80 -12.66
CA PHE A 471 5.79 -0.53 -12.11
C PHE A 471 6.70 -1.66 -12.60
N LEU A 472 7.29 -1.51 -13.78
CA LEU A 472 8.17 -2.53 -14.33
C LEU A 472 9.58 -2.50 -13.73
N GLY A 473 9.96 -1.42 -13.09
CA GLY A 473 11.33 -1.20 -12.62
C GLY A 473 12.33 -1.16 -13.79
N ASN A 474 13.64 -1.11 -13.49
CA ASN A 474 14.68 -0.90 -14.49
C ASN A 474 15.47 -2.17 -14.88
N ARG A 475 15.18 -3.32 -14.32
CA ARG A 475 15.96 -4.57 -14.51
C ARG A 475 15.05 -5.78 -14.69
N GLY A 476 15.58 -6.79 -15.40
CA GLY A 476 14.89 -8.07 -15.61
C GLY A 476 14.07 -8.11 -16.90
N LYS A 477 13.48 -9.28 -17.16
CA LYS A 477 12.61 -9.52 -18.32
C LYS A 477 11.24 -8.93 -18.05
N ARG A 478 10.76 -8.02 -18.90
CA ARG A 478 9.55 -7.22 -18.70
C ARG A 478 8.85 -6.96 -20.01
N THR A 479 7.53 -6.86 -19.97
CA THR A 479 6.73 -6.49 -21.14
C THR A 479 5.90 -5.25 -20.83
N LEU A 480 6.00 -4.23 -21.66
CA LEU A 480 5.12 -3.07 -21.67
C LEU A 480 4.11 -3.25 -22.82
N PHE A 481 2.86 -3.31 -22.48
CA PHE A 481 1.78 -3.26 -23.47
C PHE A 481 1.38 -1.82 -23.74
N GLU A 482 1.35 -1.44 -25.01
CA GLU A 482 0.73 -0.23 -25.53
C GLU A 482 -0.53 -0.66 -26.27
N VAL A 483 -1.70 -0.34 -25.72
CA VAL A 483 -3.00 -0.78 -26.24
C VAL A 483 -3.71 0.39 -26.87
N THR A 484 -4.09 0.28 -28.14
CA THR A 484 -5.05 1.19 -28.78
C THR A 484 -6.45 0.60 -28.59
N PRO A 485 -7.24 1.11 -27.63
CA PRO A 485 -8.54 0.55 -27.32
C PRO A 485 -9.63 1.08 -28.26
N ALA A 486 -10.71 0.33 -28.37
CA ALA A 486 -11.97 0.78 -28.96
C ALA A 486 -13.01 1.11 -27.88
N ARG A 487 -12.99 0.39 -26.74
CA ARG A 487 -14.04 0.42 -25.70
C ARG A 487 -13.52 0.54 -24.27
N ALA A 488 -12.26 0.94 -24.08
CA ALA A 488 -11.76 1.18 -22.73
C ALA A 488 -12.46 2.38 -22.09
N VAL A 489 -12.78 2.28 -20.79
CA VAL A 489 -13.46 3.35 -20.04
C VAL A 489 -12.64 3.78 -18.84
N GLY A 490 -12.64 5.08 -18.53
CA GLY A 490 -12.00 5.64 -17.34
C GLY A 490 -12.88 5.43 -16.13
N ILE A 491 -12.32 4.83 -15.08
CA ILE A 491 -13.06 4.52 -13.84
C ILE A 491 -12.57 5.28 -12.62
N ARG A 492 -11.61 6.19 -12.76
CA ARG A 492 -11.02 6.99 -11.67
C ARG A 492 -12.04 7.55 -10.68
N ARG A 493 -13.17 8.09 -11.19
CA ARG A 493 -14.20 8.72 -10.36
C ARG A 493 -14.99 7.73 -9.50
N PHE A 494 -14.93 6.45 -9.86
CA PHE A 494 -15.67 5.34 -9.27
C PHE A 494 -14.74 4.32 -8.63
N SER A 495 -13.45 4.60 -8.60
CA SER A 495 -12.42 3.73 -8.04
C SER A 495 -12.20 4.03 -6.56
N ALA A 496 -11.83 3.01 -5.79
CA ALA A 496 -11.28 3.17 -4.44
C ALA A 496 -9.93 3.94 -4.47
N PHE A 497 -9.32 4.10 -5.67
CA PHE A 497 -8.04 4.77 -5.93
C PHE A 497 -8.25 6.00 -6.81
N THR A 498 -8.75 7.07 -6.22
CA THR A 498 -9.07 8.32 -6.94
C THR A 498 -7.83 9.08 -7.44
N GLY A 499 -6.63 8.76 -6.96
CA GLY A 499 -5.36 9.35 -7.38
C GLY A 499 -4.91 8.94 -8.79
N GLU A 500 -5.47 7.86 -9.37
CA GLU A 500 -4.95 7.23 -10.57
C GLU A 500 -5.86 7.40 -11.79
N GLU A 501 -5.24 7.65 -12.94
CA GLU A 501 -5.91 7.62 -14.24
C GLU A 501 -6.09 6.16 -14.70
N GLU A 502 -6.98 5.42 -14.01
CA GLU A 502 -7.27 4.03 -14.31
C GLU A 502 -8.34 3.91 -15.39
N TYR A 503 -8.02 3.09 -16.39
CA TYR A 503 -8.92 2.66 -17.47
C TYR A 503 -9.04 1.16 -17.46
N ILE A 504 -10.24 0.62 -17.69
CA ILE A 504 -10.46 -0.81 -17.79
C ILE A 504 -10.88 -1.23 -19.20
N LEU A 505 -10.35 -2.39 -19.60
CA LEU A 505 -10.83 -3.20 -20.72
C LEU A 505 -11.68 -4.33 -20.13
N THR A 506 -12.83 -4.57 -20.75
CA THR A 506 -13.77 -5.61 -20.28
C THR A 506 -13.25 -7.02 -20.54
N PRO A 507 -13.70 -8.03 -19.77
CA PRO A 507 -13.41 -9.42 -20.08
C PRO A 507 -13.75 -9.79 -21.53
N GLY A 508 -12.90 -10.61 -22.14
CA GLY A 508 -13.08 -11.04 -23.51
C GLY A 508 -12.63 -10.01 -24.58
N THR A 509 -11.91 -8.97 -24.19
CA THR A 509 -11.35 -8.00 -25.16
C THR A 509 -10.38 -8.70 -26.13
N ARG A 510 -10.66 -8.58 -27.43
CA ARG A 510 -9.84 -9.16 -28.50
C ARG A 510 -8.85 -8.13 -29.02
N LEU A 511 -7.57 -8.50 -29.07
CA LEU A 511 -6.47 -7.60 -29.37
C LEU A 511 -5.60 -8.21 -30.48
N GLU A 512 -5.33 -7.45 -31.54
CA GLU A 512 -4.36 -7.80 -32.56
C GLU A 512 -2.98 -7.29 -32.15
N VAL A 513 -1.96 -8.13 -32.26
CA VAL A 513 -0.56 -7.75 -32.04
C VAL A 513 -0.04 -7.05 -33.29
N THR A 514 0.16 -5.76 -33.23
CA THR A 514 0.61 -4.95 -34.36
C THR A 514 2.11 -4.77 -34.41
N GLU A 515 2.80 -4.74 -33.27
CA GLU A 515 4.25 -4.60 -33.21
C GLU A 515 4.81 -5.25 -31.94
N VAL A 516 6.03 -5.81 -32.05
CA VAL A 516 6.81 -6.30 -30.90
C VAL A 516 8.22 -5.76 -31.01
N LYS A 517 8.63 -4.96 -30.05
CA LYS A 517 9.93 -4.27 -30.04
C LYS A 517 10.72 -4.62 -28.79
N ALA A 518 11.89 -5.20 -28.98
CA ALA A 518 12.84 -5.38 -27.88
C ALA A 518 13.55 -4.06 -27.57
N GLU A 519 13.61 -3.70 -26.30
CA GLU A 519 14.30 -2.51 -25.81
C GLU A 519 15.51 -2.90 -24.95
N ARG A 520 16.36 -1.92 -24.59
CA ARG A 520 17.51 -2.15 -23.71
C ARG A 520 17.05 -2.54 -22.30
N GLY A 521 17.89 -3.29 -21.59
CA GLY A 521 17.63 -3.65 -20.19
C GLY A 521 16.58 -4.75 -19.99
N GLY A 522 16.25 -5.54 -21.06
CA GLY A 522 15.31 -6.66 -20.95
C GLY A 522 13.83 -6.26 -21.04
N LEU A 523 13.54 -5.02 -21.38
CA LEU A 523 12.18 -4.57 -21.67
C LEU A 523 11.78 -4.95 -23.10
N CYS A 524 10.53 -5.38 -23.26
CA CYS A 524 9.88 -5.57 -24.55
C CYS A 524 8.61 -4.72 -24.60
N THR A 525 8.42 -3.93 -25.64
CA THR A 525 7.15 -3.24 -25.90
C THR A 525 6.34 -4.03 -26.92
N VAL A 526 5.09 -4.33 -26.57
CA VAL A 526 4.11 -5.01 -27.42
C VAL A 526 2.98 -4.04 -27.71
N ARG A 527 2.76 -3.71 -28.97
CA ARG A 527 1.63 -2.88 -29.40
C ARG A 527 0.44 -3.74 -29.79
N LEU A 528 -0.69 -3.39 -29.22
CA LEU A 528 -1.95 -4.09 -29.36
C LEU A 528 -3.02 -3.12 -29.86
N LYS A 529 -3.88 -3.61 -30.76
CA LYS A 529 -5.05 -2.88 -31.23
C LYS A 529 -6.31 -3.68 -30.94
N GLU A 530 -7.27 -3.07 -30.26
CA GLU A 530 -8.55 -3.71 -30.00
C GLU A 530 -9.31 -3.92 -31.29
N LEU A 531 -9.83 -5.13 -31.48
CA LEU A 531 -10.66 -5.51 -32.60
C LEU A 531 -12.12 -5.20 -32.30
N GLU A 532 -12.78 -4.45 -33.20
CA GLU A 532 -14.21 -4.19 -33.12
C GLU A 532 -15.01 -5.44 -33.51
N GLY A 533 -16.21 -5.57 -32.96
CA GLY A 533 -17.12 -6.68 -33.25
C GLY A 533 -17.50 -7.48 -32.00
N PRO A 534 -18.33 -8.53 -32.18
CA PRO A 534 -18.76 -9.37 -31.08
C PRO A 534 -17.57 -10.06 -30.42
N GLY A 535 -17.45 -9.92 -29.10
CA GLY A 535 -16.45 -10.60 -28.31
C GLY A 535 -16.91 -12.01 -27.90
N PRO A 536 -16.06 -12.78 -27.22
CA PRO A 536 -16.38 -14.11 -26.72
C PRO A 536 -17.23 -14.08 -25.43
N VAL A 537 -17.85 -12.96 -25.09
CA VAL A 537 -18.78 -12.80 -23.97
C VAL A 537 -20.18 -12.53 -24.48
N SER A 538 -21.16 -13.35 -24.06
CA SER A 538 -22.55 -13.29 -24.50
C SER A 538 -23.55 -13.43 -23.34
#